data_ff9a3a670c9a2fe813ea4c9060372f46
#
_entry.id   ff9a3a670c9a2fe813ea4c9060372f46
#
_cell.length_a   1.000
_cell.length_b   1.000
_cell.length_c   1.000
_cell.angle_alpha   90.00
_cell.angle_beta   90.00
_cell.angle_gamma   90.00
#
_symmetry.space_group_name_H-M   'P 1'
#
loop_
_entity.id
_entity.type
_entity.pdbx_description
1 polymer ?
#
loop_
_entity_poly.entity_id
_entity_poly.type
_entity_poly.pdbx_seq_one_letter_code
_entity_poly.pdbx_strand_id
1 'polypeptide(L)'
;MGAKPRSLSGIKPTGTPHLGNYLGMIKPAIQMQETHETFYFIADYHALTSTHDPNQLRENAYDLTAIFAALGMDFENHAFFRQSDIPEVTELTWILSCITPKGLMERAHAFKDAMSKNQEVNMGLFSYPVLMACDILIYDSNFVPVGQDQRQHLEITRDLAIRFNHLFGEAFVIPEAIIQKDVATIPGLDGRKMSKSYGNVVPLMAPEKQFRKAIMKITTDSKTVEEPKDPDTCNVFALYKCFSTETDQKELASRYRAGGMGYGEAKQLCFEALNAELREPREKYLKIRKDLPQLDGILESGRDKARAIARQVTERVRVKVGL
;
A
#
# COMPACT_ATOMS: atom_id res chain seq x y z
N MET A 1 -30.54 -1.45 4.22
CA MET A 1 -29.26 -0.71 4.28
C MET A 1 -28.84 -0.45 2.85
N GLY A 2 -28.45 0.78 2.49
CA GLY A 2 -27.90 1.06 1.15
C GLY A 2 -26.59 0.29 0.92
N ALA A 3 -26.23 0.01 -0.34
CA ALA A 3 -24.96 -0.61 -0.68
C ALA A 3 -23.81 0.25 -0.15
N LYS A 4 -22.79 -0.39 0.44
CA LYS A 4 -21.58 0.33 0.86
C LYS A 4 -20.90 0.97 -0.36
N PRO A 5 -20.35 2.18 -0.24
CA PRO A 5 -19.58 2.78 -1.32
C PRO A 5 -18.32 1.94 -1.62
N ARG A 6 -17.90 1.90 -2.87
CA ARG A 6 -16.76 1.09 -3.29
C ARG A 6 -15.45 1.85 -3.16
N SER A 7 -14.46 1.20 -2.57
CA SER A 7 -13.10 1.70 -2.43
C SER A 7 -12.11 0.79 -3.15
N LEU A 8 -11.16 1.38 -3.87
CA LEU A 8 -10.09 0.65 -4.56
C LEU A 8 -8.72 1.07 -4.04
N SER A 9 -7.85 0.10 -3.84
CA SER A 9 -6.43 0.33 -3.55
C SER A 9 -5.54 -0.72 -4.21
N GLY A 10 -4.38 -0.30 -4.72
CA GLY A 10 -3.40 -1.17 -5.34
C GLY A 10 -2.08 -1.17 -4.59
N ILE A 11 -1.43 -2.32 -4.50
CA ILE A 11 -0.09 -2.46 -3.93
C ILE A 11 0.86 -3.14 -4.90
N LYS A 12 2.00 -2.49 -5.18
CA LYS A 12 3.04 -3.10 -6.03
C LYS A 12 3.74 -4.24 -5.28
N PRO A 13 3.93 -5.41 -5.90
CA PRO A 13 4.66 -6.52 -5.33
C PRO A 13 6.19 -6.31 -5.45
N THR A 14 6.73 -5.29 -4.79
CA THR A 14 8.15 -4.88 -4.83
C THR A 14 8.93 -5.30 -3.59
N GLY A 15 8.86 -6.59 -3.26
CA GLY A 15 9.54 -7.21 -2.12
C GLY A 15 8.75 -7.10 -0.81
N THR A 16 9.29 -7.71 0.26
CA THR A 16 8.60 -7.87 1.55
C THR A 16 8.25 -6.53 2.19
N PRO A 17 6.99 -6.31 2.60
CA PRO A 17 6.57 -5.14 3.34
C PRO A 17 7.29 -4.97 4.68
N HIS A 18 7.45 -3.71 5.08
CA HIS A 18 8.01 -3.31 6.38
C HIS A 18 6.98 -2.55 7.21
N LEU A 19 7.30 -2.22 8.47
CA LEU A 19 6.38 -1.52 9.39
C LEU A 19 5.84 -0.21 8.80
N GLY A 20 6.64 0.52 8.03
CA GLY A 20 6.18 1.73 7.35
C GLY A 20 5.06 1.47 6.34
N ASN A 21 5.14 0.36 5.59
CA ASN A 21 4.04 -0.05 4.69
C ASN A 21 2.81 -0.50 5.48
N TYR A 22 3.02 -1.18 6.61
CA TYR A 22 1.93 -1.62 7.47
C TYR A 22 1.11 -0.45 8.00
N LEU A 23 1.76 0.50 8.67
CA LEU A 23 1.08 1.64 9.28
C LEU A 23 0.57 2.64 8.23
N GLY A 24 1.33 2.84 7.14
CA GLY A 24 1.01 3.84 6.13
C GLY A 24 -0.04 3.40 5.11
N MET A 25 -0.25 2.09 4.93
CA MET A 25 -1.14 1.61 3.88
C MET A 25 -1.93 0.35 4.26
N ILE A 26 -1.27 -0.73 4.72
CA ILE A 26 -1.94 -2.03 4.88
C ILE A 26 -3.00 -1.98 5.99
N LYS A 27 -2.64 -1.46 7.17
CA LYS A 27 -3.57 -1.35 8.32
C LYS A 27 -4.77 -0.45 8.01
N PRO A 28 -4.60 0.78 7.47
CA PRO A 28 -5.74 1.59 7.03
C PRO A 28 -6.58 0.91 5.95
N ALA A 29 -5.94 0.21 5.00
CA ALA A 29 -6.63 -0.52 3.96
C ALA A 29 -7.57 -1.60 4.54
N ILE A 30 -7.07 -2.41 5.46
CA ILE A 30 -7.88 -3.45 6.13
C ILE A 30 -9.01 -2.82 6.94
N GLN A 31 -8.78 -1.71 7.63
CA GLN A 31 -9.82 -1.01 8.40
C GLN A 31 -10.96 -0.47 7.52
N MET A 32 -10.68 -0.11 6.26
CA MET A 32 -11.71 0.37 5.34
C MET A 32 -12.79 -0.66 5.02
N GLN A 33 -12.51 -1.97 5.18
CA GLN A 33 -13.51 -3.03 4.97
C GLN A 33 -14.74 -2.91 5.88
N GLU A 34 -14.64 -2.22 7.01
CA GLU A 34 -15.76 -2.00 7.91
C GLU A 34 -16.84 -1.09 7.30
N THR A 35 -16.42 -0.11 6.52
CA THR A 35 -17.27 0.97 6.01
C THR A 35 -17.50 0.94 4.50
N HIS A 36 -16.64 0.27 3.73
CA HIS A 36 -16.65 0.23 2.28
C HIS A 36 -16.69 -1.20 1.73
N GLU A 37 -17.22 -1.37 0.53
CA GLU A 37 -16.95 -2.52 -0.32
C GLU A 37 -15.56 -2.34 -0.90
N THR A 38 -14.56 -3.14 -0.44
CA THR A 38 -13.17 -2.89 -0.78
C THR A 38 -12.68 -3.82 -1.88
N PHE A 39 -11.97 -3.23 -2.83
CA PHE A 39 -11.25 -3.90 -3.91
C PHE A 39 -9.75 -3.61 -3.72
N TYR A 40 -8.99 -4.64 -3.40
CA TYR A 40 -7.53 -4.56 -3.28
C TYR A 40 -6.88 -5.41 -4.34
N PHE A 41 -5.93 -4.82 -5.06
CA PHE A 41 -5.22 -5.57 -6.08
C PHE A 41 -3.70 -5.49 -5.94
N ILE A 42 -3.07 -6.58 -6.30
CA ILE A 42 -1.63 -6.67 -6.47
C ILE A 42 -1.31 -6.09 -7.84
N ALA A 43 -0.64 -4.94 -7.87
CA ALA A 43 -0.35 -4.17 -9.07
C ALA A 43 0.86 -4.76 -9.83
N ASP A 44 0.72 -5.97 -10.33
CA ASP A 44 1.79 -6.72 -10.99
C ASP A 44 2.12 -6.19 -12.39
N TYR A 45 1.15 -5.71 -13.19
CA TYR A 45 1.45 -4.97 -14.43
C TYR A 45 2.25 -3.70 -14.15
N HIS A 46 1.88 -2.93 -13.12
CA HIS A 46 2.65 -1.76 -12.71
C HIS A 46 4.07 -2.13 -12.25
N ALA A 47 4.26 -3.31 -11.68
CA ALA A 47 5.58 -3.77 -11.25
C ALA A 47 6.52 -4.04 -12.42
N LEU A 48 6.01 -4.42 -13.60
CA LEU A 48 6.80 -4.66 -14.80
C LEU A 48 7.60 -3.43 -15.25
N THR A 49 7.20 -2.23 -14.84
CA THR A 49 7.98 -1.01 -15.12
C THR A 49 9.35 -0.98 -14.43
N SER A 50 9.57 -1.85 -13.45
CA SER A 50 10.80 -1.86 -12.62
C SER A 50 11.30 -3.25 -12.21
N THR A 51 10.49 -4.30 -12.38
CA THR A 51 10.79 -5.68 -11.95
C THR A 51 10.78 -6.60 -13.16
N HIS A 52 11.91 -7.24 -13.44
CA HIS A 52 12.09 -8.12 -14.59
C HIS A 52 12.38 -9.58 -14.20
N ASP A 53 12.32 -9.91 -12.91
CA ASP A 53 12.43 -11.29 -12.38
C ASP A 53 11.04 -11.88 -12.17
N PRO A 54 10.59 -12.86 -13.00
CA PRO A 54 9.27 -13.44 -12.92
C PRO A 54 9.05 -14.26 -11.64
N ASN A 55 10.10 -14.86 -11.10
CA ASN A 55 10.00 -15.64 -9.85
C ASN A 55 9.79 -14.69 -8.67
N GLN A 56 10.59 -13.63 -8.58
CA GLN A 56 10.45 -12.61 -7.55
C GLN A 56 9.08 -11.96 -7.58
N LEU A 57 8.55 -11.64 -8.77
CA LEU A 57 7.22 -11.05 -8.93
C LEU A 57 6.14 -11.98 -8.35
N ARG A 58 6.20 -13.27 -8.68
CA ARG A 58 5.25 -14.29 -8.18
C ARG A 58 5.36 -14.47 -6.67
N GLU A 59 6.57 -14.64 -6.15
CA GLU A 59 6.80 -14.80 -4.70
C GLU A 59 6.31 -13.60 -3.91
N ASN A 60 6.57 -12.38 -4.39
CA ASN A 60 6.09 -11.16 -3.76
C ASN A 60 4.55 -11.06 -3.78
N ALA A 61 3.88 -11.56 -4.83
CA ALA A 61 2.42 -11.59 -4.87
C ALA A 61 1.86 -12.54 -3.81
N TYR A 62 2.43 -13.74 -3.65
CA TYR A 62 2.04 -14.66 -2.59
C TYR A 62 2.34 -14.10 -1.19
N ASP A 63 3.48 -13.42 -1.01
CA ASP A 63 3.80 -12.75 0.25
C ASP A 63 2.74 -11.71 0.63
N LEU A 64 2.34 -10.86 -0.31
CA LEU A 64 1.29 -9.87 -0.08
C LEU A 64 -0.04 -10.53 0.27
N THR A 65 -0.46 -11.57 -0.46
CA THR A 65 -1.70 -12.31 -0.19
C THR A 65 -1.68 -12.90 1.23
N ALA A 66 -0.58 -13.56 1.60
CA ALA A 66 -0.43 -14.14 2.94
C ALA A 66 -0.41 -13.07 4.05
N ILE A 67 0.17 -11.88 3.78
CA ILE A 67 0.21 -10.76 4.73
C ILE A 67 -1.20 -10.21 4.97
N PHE A 68 -1.98 -9.95 3.92
CA PHE A 68 -3.35 -9.46 4.07
C PHE A 68 -4.23 -10.49 4.79
N ALA A 69 -4.06 -11.79 4.48
CA ALA A 69 -4.76 -12.88 5.15
C ALA A 69 -4.40 -12.94 6.65
N ALA A 70 -3.13 -12.83 6.98
CA ALA A 70 -2.66 -12.87 8.36
C ALA A 70 -3.12 -11.66 9.18
N LEU A 71 -3.28 -10.51 8.55
CA LEU A 71 -3.72 -9.27 9.18
C LEU A 71 -5.25 -9.12 9.25
N GLY A 72 -6.03 -10.11 8.79
CA GLY A 72 -7.47 -10.16 9.00
C GLY A 72 -8.30 -9.51 7.91
N MET A 73 -7.83 -9.51 6.66
CA MET A 73 -8.69 -9.13 5.55
C MET A 73 -9.80 -10.16 5.36
N ASP A 74 -11.02 -9.68 5.23
CA ASP A 74 -12.22 -10.48 4.96
C ASP A 74 -12.34 -10.72 3.44
N PHE A 75 -11.81 -11.85 2.98
CA PHE A 75 -11.89 -12.25 1.57
C PHE A 75 -13.25 -12.81 1.16
N GLU A 76 -14.16 -13.07 2.09
CA GLU A 76 -15.51 -13.50 1.76
C GLU A 76 -16.34 -12.34 1.20
N ASN A 77 -16.24 -11.18 1.83
CA ASN A 77 -17.03 -10.00 1.50
C ASN A 77 -16.30 -8.97 0.63
N HIS A 78 -14.98 -9.09 0.49
CA HIS A 78 -14.13 -8.12 -0.21
C HIS A 78 -13.28 -8.80 -1.30
N ALA A 79 -12.86 -8.04 -2.31
CA ALA A 79 -12.04 -8.55 -3.39
C ALA A 79 -10.55 -8.29 -3.14
N PHE A 80 -9.73 -9.36 -3.21
CA PHE A 80 -8.28 -9.27 -3.22
C PHE A 80 -7.74 -10.13 -4.37
N PHE A 81 -7.07 -9.54 -5.36
CA PHE A 81 -6.74 -10.21 -6.62
C PHE A 81 -5.47 -9.64 -7.26
N ARG A 82 -4.93 -10.31 -8.28
CA ARG A 82 -3.85 -9.77 -9.11
C ARG A 82 -4.44 -8.92 -10.23
N GLN A 83 -3.82 -7.79 -10.51
CA GLN A 83 -4.21 -6.92 -11.65
C GLN A 83 -4.23 -7.71 -12.96
N SER A 84 -3.24 -8.58 -13.17
CA SER A 84 -3.13 -9.42 -14.36
C SER A 84 -4.23 -10.47 -14.52
N ASP A 85 -4.99 -10.77 -13.48
CA ASP A 85 -6.14 -11.68 -13.55
C ASP A 85 -7.38 -11.01 -14.20
N ILE A 86 -7.32 -9.71 -14.47
CA ILE A 86 -8.39 -8.89 -15.06
C ILE A 86 -7.93 -8.35 -16.43
N PRO A 87 -7.97 -9.15 -17.49
CA PRO A 87 -7.51 -8.72 -18.82
C PRO A 87 -8.28 -7.52 -19.37
N GLU A 88 -9.50 -7.30 -18.93
CA GLU A 88 -10.35 -6.18 -19.30
C GLU A 88 -9.69 -4.82 -18.99
N VAL A 89 -8.79 -4.75 -17.98
CA VAL A 89 -8.01 -3.54 -17.67
C VAL A 89 -7.13 -3.10 -18.83
N THR A 90 -6.52 -4.05 -19.55
CA THR A 90 -5.63 -3.73 -20.68
C THR A 90 -6.40 -3.24 -21.89
N GLU A 91 -7.58 -3.79 -22.14
CA GLU A 91 -8.48 -3.30 -23.18
C GLU A 91 -8.94 -1.88 -22.90
N LEU A 92 -9.40 -1.62 -21.67
CA LEU A 92 -9.80 -0.29 -21.25
C LEU A 92 -8.64 0.71 -21.33
N THR A 93 -7.41 0.26 -21.01
CA THR A 93 -6.19 1.07 -21.13
C THR A 93 -5.98 1.51 -22.59
N TRP A 94 -6.20 0.62 -23.56
CA TRP A 94 -6.11 1.00 -24.97
C TRP A 94 -7.16 2.06 -25.33
N ILE A 95 -8.41 1.82 -24.97
CA ILE A 95 -9.52 2.74 -25.29
C ILE A 95 -9.25 4.13 -24.70
N LEU A 96 -8.88 4.22 -23.41
CA LEU A 96 -8.57 5.50 -22.76
C LEU A 96 -7.29 6.14 -23.32
N SER A 97 -6.30 5.35 -23.75
CA SER A 97 -5.09 5.89 -24.40
C SER A 97 -5.42 6.65 -25.69
N CYS A 98 -6.44 6.21 -26.45
CA CYS A 98 -6.87 6.87 -27.69
C CYS A 98 -7.46 8.27 -27.48
N ILE A 99 -7.92 8.58 -26.26
CA ILE A 99 -8.45 9.91 -25.92
C ILE A 99 -7.54 10.70 -24.98
N THR A 100 -6.42 10.11 -24.54
CA THR A 100 -5.48 10.75 -23.61
C THR A 100 -4.53 11.70 -24.35
N PRO A 101 -4.52 13.01 -24.06
CA PRO A 101 -3.57 13.91 -24.68
C PRO A 101 -2.13 13.60 -24.28
N LYS A 102 -1.20 13.50 -25.24
CA LYS A 102 0.23 13.29 -24.99
C LYS A 102 0.80 14.28 -23.96
N GLY A 103 0.47 15.56 -24.09
CA GLY A 103 0.92 16.62 -23.17
C GLY A 103 0.43 16.44 -21.71
N LEU A 104 -0.64 15.67 -21.47
CA LEU A 104 -1.05 15.32 -20.12
C LEU A 104 -0.04 14.34 -19.50
N MET A 105 0.39 13.34 -20.26
CA MET A 105 1.39 12.36 -19.81
C MET A 105 2.78 12.98 -19.62
N GLU A 106 3.18 13.89 -20.49
CA GLU A 106 4.44 14.63 -20.36
C GLU A 106 4.51 15.53 -19.11
N ARG A 107 3.35 15.94 -18.57
CA ARG A 107 3.26 16.69 -17.31
C ARG A 107 3.17 15.82 -16.07
N ALA A 108 2.99 14.51 -16.20
CA ALA A 108 2.92 13.60 -15.06
C ALA A 108 4.23 13.62 -14.27
N HIS A 109 4.12 13.63 -12.92
CA HIS A 109 5.28 13.74 -12.03
C HIS A 109 6.29 12.63 -12.26
N ALA A 110 5.84 11.40 -12.47
CA ALA A 110 6.75 10.28 -12.67
C ALA A 110 7.57 10.39 -13.96
N PHE A 111 6.97 10.88 -15.05
CA PHE A 111 7.72 11.14 -16.28
C PHE A 111 8.77 12.23 -16.06
N LYS A 112 8.41 13.34 -15.40
CA LYS A 112 9.33 14.43 -15.08
C LYS A 112 10.45 13.97 -14.15
N ASP A 113 10.15 13.17 -13.13
CA ASP A 113 11.11 12.61 -12.19
C ASP A 113 12.12 11.68 -12.90
N ALA A 114 11.64 10.80 -13.78
CA ALA A 114 12.51 9.94 -14.58
C ALA A 114 13.44 10.74 -15.51
N MET A 115 12.89 11.76 -16.20
CA MET A 115 13.69 12.65 -17.05
C MET A 115 14.74 13.44 -16.25
N SER A 116 14.39 13.94 -15.07
CA SER A 116 15.33 14.69 -14.21
C SER A 116 16.47 13.83 -13.68
N LYS A 117 16.24 12.51 -13.54
CA LYS A 117 17.23 11.52 -13.10
C LYS A 117 17.99 10.86 -14.25
N ASN A 118 17.79 11.30 -15.50
CA ASN A 118 18.33 10.68 -16.72
C ASN A 118 18.06 9.16 -16.78
N GLN A 119 16.89 8.73 -16.29
CA GLN A 119 16.46 7.33 -16.42
C GLN A 119 15.93 7.07 -17.82
N GLU A 120 16.15 5.86 -18.33
CA GLU A 120 15.51 5.42 -19.55
C GLU A 120 13.98 5.35 -19.35
N VAL A 121 13.25 6.06 -20.21
CA VAL A 121 11.79 6.10 -20.17
C VAL A 121 11.24 5.17 -21.25
N ASN A 122 10.79 4.00 -20.84
CA ASN A 122 10.04 3.10 -21.72
C ASN A 122 8.55 3.49 -21.79
N MET A 123 7.81 2.92 -22.76
CA MET A 123 6.38 3.21 -22.94
C MET A 123 5.53 2.85 -21.72
N GLY A 124 5.89 1.80 -20.98
CA GLY A 124 5.18 1.43 -19.75
C GLY A 124 5.29 2.52 -18.68
N LEU A 125 6.49 3.08 -18.48
CA LEU A 125 6.71 4.20 -17.55
C LEU A 125 6.01 5.49 -18.00
N PHE A 126 5.92 5.73 -19.31
CA PHE A 126 5.22 6.89 -19.86
C PHE A 126 3.70 6.77 -19.72
N SER A 127 3.13 5.58 -19.96
CA SER A 127 1.69 5.37 -20.06
C SER A 127 1.03 4.80 -18.79
N TYR A 128 1.81 4.41 -17.75
CA TYR A 128 1.22 3.82 -16.55
C TYR A 128 0.15 4.70 -15.85
N PRO A 129 0.13 6.04 -15.94
CA PRO A 129 -0.97 6.82 -15.37
C PRO A 129 -2.32 6.51 -16.05
N VAL A 130 -2.32 6.12 -17.33
CA VAL A 130 -3.54 5.67 -18.02
C VAL A 130 -3.97 4.29 -17.52
N LEU A 131 -3.01 3.37 -17.33
CA LEU A 131 -3.29 2.06 -16.74
C LEU A 131 -3.86 2.21 -15.32
N MET A 132 -3.30 3.08 -14.49
CA MET A 132 -3.82 3.37 -13.15
C MET A 132 -5.23 3.97 -13.20
N ALA A 133 -5.51 4.85 -14.16
CA ALA A 133 -6.86 5.37 -14.36
C ALA A 133 -7.85 4.24 -14.70
N CYS A 134 -7.44 3.29 -15.55
CA CYS A 134 -8.26 2.13 -15.89
C CYS A 134 -8.49 1.21 -14.68
N ASP A 135 -7.46 0.94 -13.86
CA ASP A 135 -7.62 0.19 -12.62
C ASP A 135 -8.71 0.77 -11.71
N ILE A 136 -8.80 2.10 -11.64
CA ILE A 136 -9.76 2.79 -10.79
C ILE A 136 -11.17 2.77 -11.40
N LEU A 137 -11.26 3.08 -12.69
CA LEU A 137 -12.54 3.30 -13.36
C LEU A 137 -13.29 1.99 -13.68
N ILE A 138 -12.56 0.89 -13.90
CA ILE A 138 -13.14 -0.40 -14.32
C ILE A 138 -14.00 -1.06 -13.22
N TYR A 139 -13.88 -0.60 -11.97
CA TYR A 139 -14.67 -1.14 -10.85
C TYR A 139 -15.75 -0.19 -10.36
N ASP A 140 -16.08 0.89 -11.07
CA ASP A 140 -16.99 1.95 -10.61
C ASP A 140 -16.62 2.44 -9.20
N SER A 141 -15.33 2.64 -8.94
CA SER A 141 -14.83 3.02 -7.62
C SER A 141 -15.29 4.41 -7.24
N ASN A 142 -15.92 4.54 -6.06
CA ASN A 142 -16.35 5.84 -5.51
C ASN A 142 -15.16 6.55 -4.85
N PHE A 143 -14.32 5.79 -4.14
CA PHE A 143 -13.24 6.32 -3.33
C PHE A 143 -11.91 5.61 -3.60
N VAL A 144 -10.84 6.38 -3.59
CA VAL A 144 -9.47 5.87 -3.74
C VAL A 144 -8.61 6.45 -2.61
N PRO A 145 -8.20 5.62 -1.63
CA PRO A 145 -7.26 6.03 -0.60
C PRO A 145 -5.88 6.26 -1.24
N VAL A 146 -5.38 7.47 -1.18
CA VAL A 146 -4.09 7.84 -1.77
C VAL A 146 -3.25 8.67 -0.82
N GLY A 147 -1.94 8.43 -0.87
CA GLY A 147 -0.96 9.36 -0.32
C GLY A 147 -0.91 10.65 -1.15
N GLN A 148 -0.33 11.70 -0.58
CA GLN A 148 -0.23 13.01 -1.23
C GLN A 148 0.54 12.95 -2.57
N ASP A 149 1.52 12.06 -2.69
CA ASP A 149 2.30 11.81 -3.89
C ASP A 149 1.49 11.20 -5.06
N GLN A 150 0.37 10.53 -4.76
CA GLN A 150 -0.51 9.90 -5.76
C GLN A 150 -1.68 10.80 -6.19
N ARG A 151 -1.84 11.97 -5.56
CA ARG A 151 -2.95 12.88 -5.84
C ARG A 151 -3.06 13.25 -7.31
N GLN A 152 -1.93 13.56 -7.97
CA GLN A 152 -1.92 13.91 -9.39
C GLN A 152 -2.43 12.78 -10.28
N HIS A 153 -2.11 11.52 -9.97
CA HIS A 153 -2.60 10.39 -10.75
C HIS A 153 -4.12 10.24 -10.65
N LEU A 154 -4.69 10.54 -9.49
CA LEU A 154 -6.15 10.53 -9.35
C LEU A 154 -6.81 11.72 -10.08
N GLU A 155 -6.17 12.89 -10.10
CA GLU A 155 -6.63 14.03 -10.92
C GLU A 155 -6.63 13.65 -12.42
N ILE A 156 -5.57 13.00 -12.91
CA ILE A 156 -5.52 12.45 -14.29
C ILE A 156 -6.68 11.46 -14.52
N THR A 157 -6.94 10.57 -13.57
CA THR A 157 -8.04 9.60 -13.66
C THR A 157 -9.40 10.30 -13.81
N ARG A 158 -9.65 11.31 -12.99
CA ARG A 158 -10.88 12.12 -13.05
C ARG A 158 -11.02 12.85 -14.38
N ASP A 159 -9.93 13.47 -14.86
CA ASP A 159 -9.92 14.17 -16.15
C ASP A 159 -10.25 13.21 -17.30
N LEU A 160 -9.70 12.00 -17.30
CA LEU A 160 -9.97 10.98 -18.31
C LEU A 160 -11.41 10.48 -18.24
N ALA A 161 -11.96 10.26 -17.04
CA ALA A 161 -13.36 9.87 -16.86
C ALA A 161 -14.33 10.95 -17.36
N ILE A 162 -14.10 12.22 -17.00
CA ILE A 162 -14.90 13.36 -17.44
C ILE A 162 -14.81 13.50 -18.96
N ARG A 163 -13.60 13.40 -19.53
CA ARG A 163 -13.37 13.48 -20.97
C ARG A 163 -14.10 12.38 -21.73
N PHE A 164 -14.02 11.14 -21.26
CA PHE A 164 -14.73 10.01 -21.86
C PHE A 164 -16.25 10.24 -21.83
N ASN A 165 -16.79 10.57 -20.65
CA ASN A 165 -18.22 10.78 -20.46
C ASN A 165 -18.74 11.94 -21.34
N HIS A 166 -17.92 12.97 -21.56
CA HIS A 166 -18.26 14.06 -22.47
C HIS A 166 -18.29 13.63 -23.94
N LEU A 167 -17.33 12.82 -24.39
CA LEU A 167 -17.19 12.42 -25.79
C LEU A 167 -18.20 11.35 -26.20
N PHE A 168 -18.47 10.37 -25.34
CA PHE A 168 -19.21 9.16 -25.68
C PHE A 168 -20.49 8.96 -24.85
N GLY A 169 -20.78 9.88 -23.93
CA GLY A 169 -21.87 9.77 -22.95
C GLY A 169 -21.44 9.04 -21.67
N GLU A 170 -22.23 9.18 -20.62
CA GLU A 170 -21.92 8.66 -19.29
C GLU A 170 -21.64 7.16 -19.30
N ALA A 171 -20.43 6.80 -18.85
CA ALA A 171 -19.98 5.42 -18.68
C ALA A 171 -19.19 5.22 -17.38
N PHE A 172 -18.49 6.23 -16.89
CA PHE A 172 -17.65 6.12 -15.71
C PHE A 172 -18.18 6.92 -14.51
N VAL A 173 -18.10 6.29 -13.34
CA VAL A 173 -18.19 6.99 -12.05
C VAL A 173 -16.92 7.80 -11.85
N ILE A 174 -17.06 9.06 -11.44
CA ILE A 174 -15.90 9.94 -11.18
C ILE A 174 -15.45 9.70 -9.74
N PRO A 175 -14.24 9.16 -9.52
CA PRO A 175 -13.79 8.80 -8.18
C PRO A 175 -13.39 10.02 -7.35
N GLU A 176 -13.45 9.87 -6.02
CA GLU A 176 -12.97 10.85 -5.05
C GLU A 176 -11.74 10.34 -4.30
N ALA A 177 -10.82 11.27 -3.99
CA ALA A 177 -9.66 10.96 -3.17
C ALA A 177 -10.04 10.88 -1.69
N ILE A 178 -9.68 9.79 -1.02
CA ILE A 178 -9.53 9.81 0.44
C ILE A 178 -8.05 10.09 0.70
N ILE A 179 -7.72 11.36 0.97
CA ILE A 179 -6.36 11.70 1.36
C ILE A 179 -6.16 11.20 2.79
N GLN A 180 -5.38 10.15 2.93
CA GLN A 180 -4.94 9.72 4.25
C GLN A 180 -4.13 10.88 4.84
N LYS A 181 -4.61 11.41 5.98
CA LYS A 181 -3.82 12.37 6.77
C LYS A 181 -2.43 11.79 6.90
N ASP A 182 -1.41 12.61 6.65
CA ASP A 182 -0.02 12.18 6.71
C ASP A 182 0.17 11.25 7.91
N VAL A 183 0.27 9.96 7.63
CA VAL A 183 0.75 9.03 8.65
C VAL A 183 2.13 9.55 9.00
N ALA A 184 2.29 9.98 10.24
CA ALA A 184 3.54 10.54 10.73
C ALA A 184 4.68 9.70 10.17
N THR A 185 5.67 10.34 9.56
CA THR A 185 6.76 9.63 8.89
C THR A 185 7.31 8.57 9.83
N ILE A 186 7.04 7.30 9.51
CA ILE A 186 7.48 6.19 10.37
C ILE A 186 9.00 6.15 10.34
N PRO A 187 9.67 6.31 11.49
CA PRO A 187 11.12 6.32 11.54
C PRO A 187 11.67 4.93 11.24
N GLY A 188 12.68 4.87 10.39
CA GLY A 188 13.50 3.70 10.19
C GLY A 188 14.49 3.49 11.34
N LEU A 189 15.35 2.49 11.21
CA LEU A 189 16.37 2.16 12.22
C LEU A 189 17.34 3.32 12.51
N ASP A 190 17.51 4.24 11.56
CA ASP A 190 18.43 5.39 11.61
C ASP A 190 17.71 6.74 11.87
N GLY A 191 16.40 6.71 12.16
CA GLY A 191 15.58 7.89 12.40
C GLY A 191 15.06 8.61 11.15
N ARG A 192 15.60 8.33 9.96
CA ARG A 192 15.04 8.81 8.69
C ARG A 192 13.76 8.05 8.37
N LYS A 193 12.98 8.53 7.41
CA LYS A 193 11.81 7.80 6.90
C LYS A 193 12.18 6.36 6.57
N MET A 194 11.39 5.41 7.08
CA MET A 194 11.60 3.98 6.80
C MET A 194 11.46 3.69 5.31
N SER A 195 12.53 3.18 4.69
CA SER A 195 12.56 2.87 3.26
C SER A 195 13.57 1.76 2.96
N LYS A 196 13.21 0.88 2.03
CA LYS A 196 14.10 -0.19 1.53
C LYS A 196 15.37 0.38 0.91
N SER A 197 15.29 1.50 0.21
CA SER A 197 16.43 2.16 -0.43
C SER A 197 17.47 2.68 0.57
N TYR A 198 17.08 2.92 1.82
CA TYR A 198 18.00 3.32 2.89
C TYR A 198 18.50 2.15 3.74
N GLY A 199 17.98 0.93 3.51
CA GLY A 199 18.35 -0.24 4.31
C GLY A 199 17.95 -0.15 5.80
N ASN A 200 17.04 0.77 6.14
CA ASN A 200 16.66 1.12 7.52
C ASN A 200 15.31 0.55 7.94
N VAL A 201 14.86 -0.53 7.30
CA VAL A 201 13.53 -1.11 7.52
C VAL A 201 13.47 -2.10 8.66
N VAL A 202 12.30 -2.19 9.31
CA VAL A 202 11.92 -3.30 10.18
C VAL A 202 10.96 -4.20 9.39
N PRO A 203 11.35 -5.44 9.04
CA PRO A 203 10.52 -6.36 8.26
C PRO A 203 9.25 -6.73 9.02
N LEU A 204 8.07 -6.60 8.38
CA LEU A 204 6.77 -6.79 9.04
C LEU A 204 6.55 -8.23 9.54
N MET A 205 6.82 -9.21 8.69
CA MET A 205 6.51 -10.64 8.96
C MET A 205 7.76 -11.48 9.30
N ALA A 206 8.85 -10.85 9.72
CA ALA A 206 10.04 -11.58 10.14
C ALA A 206 9.77 -12.44 11.39
N PRO A 207 10.41 -13.61 11.53
CA PRO A 207 10.34 -14.40 12.75
C PRO A 207 10.73 -13.57 13.98
N GLU A 208 10.12 -13.84 15.13
CA GLU A 208 10.23 -13.00 16.34
C GLU A 208 11.68 -12.65 16.71
N LYS A 209 12.58 -13.63 16.67
CA LYS A 209 14.01 -13.40 16.95
C LYS A 209 14.65 -12.35 16.01
N GLN A 210 14.30 -12.42 14.72
CA GLN A 210 14.81 -11.47 13.72
C GLN A 210 14.15 -10.10 13.88
N PHE A 211 12.85 -10.08 14.14
CA PHE A 211 12.08 -8.87 14.40
C PHE A 211 12.62 -8.13 15.63
N ARG A 212 12.82 -8.81 16.75
CA ARG A 212 13.46 -8.25 17.95
C ARG A 212 14.87 -7.73 17.65
N LYS A 213 15.69 -8.52 16.90
CA LYS A 213 17.04 -8.09 16.52
C LYS A 213 17.04 -6.78 15.70
N ALA A 214 16.03 -6.59 14.84
CA ALA A 214 15.88 -5.33 14.09
C ALA A 214 15.59 -4.15 15.02
N ILE A 215 14.64 -4.29 15.96
CA ILE A 215 14.33 -3.24 16.95
C ILE A 215 15.55 -2.87 17.80
N MET A 216 16.33 -3.87 18.23
CA MET A 216 17.55 -3.62 19.03
C MET A 216 18.63 -2.84 18.26
N LYS A 217 18.57 -2.76 16.93
CA LYS A 217 19.50 -2.00 16.09
C LYS A 217 19.10 -0.54 15.89
N ILE A 218 17.96 -0.08 16.39
CA ILE A 218 17.55 1.32 16.26
C ILE A 218 18.65 2.23 16.81
N THR A 219 19.07 3.20 16.02
CA THR A 219 20.11 4.16 16.42
C THR A 219 19.60 5.09 17.51
N THR A 220 20.42 5.27 18.55
CA THR A 220 20.18 6.18 19.68
C THR A 220 21.36 7.13 19.81
N ASP A 221 21.21 8.19 20.61
CA ASP A 221 22.33 9.02 21.01
C ASP A 221 23.28 8.27 21.97
N SER A 222 24.31 8.95 22.46
CA SER A 222 25.35 8.41 23.34
C SER A 222 25.11 8.61 24.83
N LYS A 223 23.90 9.02 25.26
CA LYS A 223 23.58 9.27 26.66
C LYS A 223 23.66 8.01 27.50
N THR A 224 24.24 8.12 28.67
CA THR A 224 24.36 7.04 29.66
C THR A 224 23.01 6.68 30.29
N VAL A 225 22.98 5.64 31.11
CA VAL A 225 21.76 5.22 31.83
C VAL A 225 21.26 6.33 32.75
N GLU A 226 22.14 7.01 33.43
CA GLU A 226 21.83 8.03 34.46
C GLU A 226 21.32 9.34 33.86
N GLU A 227 21.74 9.64 32.62
CA GLU A 227 21.39 10.90 31.99
C GLU A 227 19.93 10.94 31.52
N PRO A 228 19.21 12.05 31.74
CA PRO A 228 17.89 12.30 31.18
C PRO A 228 17.90 12.23 29.64
N LYS A 229 16.91 11.57 29.09
CA LYS A 229 16.74 11.39 27.66
C LYS A 229 15.55 12.20 27.14
N ASP A 230 15.64 12.66 25.91
CA ASP A 230 14.55 13.38 25.28
C ASP A 230 13.68 12.43 24.45
N PRO A 231 12.40 12.18 24.84
CA PRO A 231 11.51 11.33 24.09
C PRO A 231 11.15 11.91 22.71
N ASP A 232 11.19 13.24 22.53
CA ASP A 232 10.72 13.89 21.31
C ASP A 232 11.74 13.78 20.16
N THR A 233 13.00 13.55 20.48
CA THR A 233 14.08 13.34 19.49
C THR A 233 14.54 11.88 19.39
N CYS A 234 14.00 10.98 20.21
CA CYS A 234 14.42 9.58 20.25
C CYS A 234 13.69 8.71 19.22
N ASN A 235 14.45 8.08 18.33
CA ASN A 235 13.92 7.17 17.30
C ASN A 235 13.16 5.97 17.88
N VAL A 236 13.61 5.43 19.02
CA VAL A 236 12.94 4.33 19.72
C VAL A 236 11.57 4.77 20.22
N PHE A 237 11.51 5.96 20.84
CA PHE A 237 10.26 6.51 21.35
C PHE A 237 9.28 6.86 20.20
N ALA A 238 9.79 7.41 19.10
CA ALA A 238 8.98 7.72 17.94
C ALA A 238 8.31 6.47 17.32
N LEU A 239 9.03 5.34 17.27
CA LEU A 239 8.44 4.07 16.84
C LEU A 239 7.48 3.47 17.87
N TYR A 240 7.83 3.54 19.17
CA TYR A 240 6.99 3.09 20.27
C TYR A 240 5.61 3.76 20.27
N LYS A 241 5.56 5.06 20.01
CA LYS A 241 4.30 5.84 19.92
C LYS A 241 3.31 5.29 18.89
N CYS A 242 3.79 4.63 17.83
CA CYS A 242 2.91 4.07 16.79
C CYS A 242 2.14 2.83 17.26
N PHE A 243 2.54 2.19 18.37
CA PHE A 243 2.00 0.92 18.87
C PHE A 243 1.64 0.94 20.34
N SER A 244 1.60 2.09 20.99
CA SER A 244 1.33 2.24 22.41
C SER A 244 0.19 3.21 22.68
N THR A 245 -0.45 3.09 23.84
CA THR A 245 -1.51 4.00 24.27
C THR A 245 -0.92 5.34 24.73
N GLU A 246 -1.74 6.39 24.78
CA GLU A 246 -1.29 7.69 25.31
C GLU A 246 -0.79 7.60 26.76
N THR A 247 -1.36 6.70 27.57
CA THR A 247 -0.94 6.47 28.96
C THR A 247 0.46 5.89 28.98
N ASP A 248 0.73 4.84 28.21
CA ASP A 248 2.05 4.21 28.12
C ASP A 248 3.10 5.19 27.57
N GLN A 249 2.72 6.03 26.60
CA GLN A 249 3.60 7.07 26.05
C GLN A 249 4.00 8.10 27.11
N LYS A 250 3.05 8.56 27.93
CA LYS A 250 3.31 9.52 29.03
C LYS A 250 4.21 8.90 30.09
N GLU A 251 3.96 7.64 30.45
CA GLU A 251 4.78 6.93 31.42
C GLU A 251 6.23 6.78 30.94
N LEU A 252 6.41 6.25 29.72
CA LEU A 252 7.75 6.08 29.16
C LEU A 252 8.46 7.43 28.98
N ALA A 253 7.76 8.48 28.53
CA ALA A 253 8.33 9.83 28.42
C ALA A 253 8.79 10.39 29.79
N SER A 254 8.04 10.15 30.87
CA SER A 254 8.42 10.53 32.24
C SER A 254 9.71 9.83 32.66
N ARG A 255 9.82 8.51 32.41
CA ARG A 255 11.02 7.72 32.72
C ARG A 255 12.24 8.19 31.90
N TYR A 256 12.07 8.56 30.65
CA TYR A 256 13.13 9.14 29.81
C TYR A 256 13.68 10.42 30.42
N ARG A 257 12.80 11.34 30.87
CA ARG A 257 13.18 12.64 31.41
C ARG A 257 13.75 12.55 32.83
N ALA A 258 13.36 11.52 33.58
CA ALA A 258 13.89 11.30 34.93
C ALA A 258 15.35 10.77 34.95
N GLY A 259 15.81 10.15 33.87
CA GLY A 259 17.06 9.39 33.86
C GLY A 259 16.92 8.01 34.51
N GLY A 260 18.02 7.30 34.63
CA GLY A 260 18.04 5.96 35.24
C GLY A 260 17.56 4.82 34.35
N MET A 261 17.26 5.10 33.06
CA MET A 261 16.78 4.12 32.10
C MET A 261 17.74 3.98 30.92
N GLY A 262 18.19 2.77 30.61
CA GLY A 262 19.05 2.51 29.46
C GLY A 262 18.26 2.33 28.13
N TYR A 263 18.87 2.65 26.99
CA TYR A 263 18.23 2.44 25.69
C TYR A 263 17.93 0.97 25.39
N GLY A 264 18.65 0.02 25.99
CA GLY A 264 18.34 -1.41 25.86
C GLY A 264 16.94 -1.76 26.40
N GLU A 265 16.58 -1.18 27.55
CA GLU A 265 15.26 -1.32 28.17
C GLU A 265 14.17 -0.63 27.32
N ALA A 266 14.43 0.57 26.85
CA ALA A 266 13.51 1.29 25.98
C ALA A 266 13.21 0.53 24.66
N LYS A 267 14.25 -0.06 24.05
CA LYS A 267 14.10 -0.92 22.86
C LYS A 267 13.33 -2.19 23.17
N GLN A 268 13.49 -2.74 24.36
CA GLN A 268 12.71 -3.92 24.80
C GLN A 268 11.23 -3.58 24.93
N LEU A 269 10.87 -2.45 25.59
CA LEU A 269 9.49 -1.99 25.68
C LEU A 269 8.90 -1.68 24.28
N CYS A 270 9.68 -1.09 23.40
CA CYS A 270 9.28 -0.87 22.01
C CYS A 270 8.99 -2.20 21.32
N PHE A 271 9.87 -3.20 21.44
CA PHE A 271 9.64 -4.53 20.89
C PHE A 271 8.36 -5.16 21.46
N GLU A 272 8.12 -5.08 22.74
CA GLU A 272 6.94 -5.65 23.41
C GLU A 272 5.64 -5.01 22.89
N ALA A 273 5.59 -3.69 22.75
CA ALA A 273 4.45 -2.98 22.20
C ALA A 273 4.15 -3.41 20.75
N LEU A 274 5.18 -3.48 19.90
CA LEU A 274 5.03 -3.95 18.53
C LEU A 274 4.64 -5.43 18.46
N ASN A 275 5.22 -6.24 19.33
CA ASN A 275 4.97 -7.68 19.38
C ASN A 275 3.56 -8.02 19.87
N ALA A 276 2.99 -7.20 20.75
CA ALA A 276 1.61 -7.35 21.21
C ALA A 276 0.61 -7.29 20.05
N GLU A 277 0.81 -6.41 19.07
CA GLU A 277 -0.06 -6.30 17.90
C GLU A 277 0.29 -7.32 16.78
N LEU A 278 1.58 -7.59 16.58
CA LEU A 278 2.05 -8.29 15.38
C LEU A 278 2.43 -9.77 15.59
N ARG A 279 2.45 -10.28 16.81
CA ARG A 279 2.83 -11.67 17.09
C ARG A 279 1.89 -12.66 16.40
N GLU A 280 0.60 -12.54 16.68
CA GLU A 280 -0.40 -13.46 16.11
C GLU A 280 -0.45 -13.37 14.57
N PRO A 281 -0.49 -12.17 13.94
CA PRO A 281 -0.36 -12.04 12.49
C PRO A 281 0.89 -12.70 11.92
N ARG A 282 2.06 -12.55 12.54
CA ARG A 282 3.29 -13.19 12.06
C ARG A 282 3.23 -14.72 12.14
N GLU A 283 2.68 -15.26 13.20
CA GLU A 283 2.49 -16.71 13.34
C GLU A 283 1.51 -17.26 12.29
N LYS A 284 0.43 -16.54 12.02
CA LYS A 284 -0.53 -16.85 10.95
C LYS A 284 0.13 -16.78 9.57
N TYR A 285 0.88 -15.69 9.29
CA TYR A 285 1.59 -15.53 8.03
C TYR A 285 2.53 -16.72 7.74
N LEU A 286 3.34 -17.14 8.71
CA LEU A 286 4.29 -18.23 8.55
C LEU A 286 3.61 -19.58 8.21
N LYS A 287 2.35 -19.76 8.61
CA LYS A 287 1.54 -20.94 8.26
C LYS A 287 0.92 -20.80 6.87
N ILE A 288 0.20 -19.70 6.66
CA ILE A 288 -0.55 -19.42 5.42
C ILE A 288 0.40 -19.34 4.21
N ARG A 289 1.58 -18.73 4.39
CA ARG A 289 2.55 -18.56 3.29
C ARG A 289 3.05 -19.87 2.69
N LYS A 290 2.95 -20.98 3.41
CA LYS A 290 3.33 -22.32 2.95
C LYS A 290 2.20 -23.04 2.21
N ASP A 291 0.98 -22.54 2.30
CA ASP A 291 -0.21 -23.13 1.69
C ASP A 291 -0.55 -22.38 0.38
N LEU A 292 0.19 -22.71 -0.68
CA LEU A 292 -0.02 -22.10 -1.99
C LEU A 292 -1.44 -22.32 -2.54
N PRO A 293 -2.05 -23.51 -2.42
CA PRO A 293 -3.44 -23.73 -2.82
C PRO A 293 -4.43 -22.81 -2.11
N GLN A 294 -4.25 -22.54 -0.81
CA GLN A 294 -5.07 -21.58 -0.08
C GLN A 294 -4.91 -20.14 -0.63
N LEU A 295 -3.67 -19.74 -0.92
CA LEU A 295 -3.39 -18.41 -1.48
C LEU A 295 -3.97 -18.26 -2.89
N ASP A 296 -3.86 -19.27 -3.72
CA ASP A 296 -4.47 -19.28 -5.05
C ASP A 296 -6.00 -19.18 -4.95
N GLY A 297 -6.63 -19.94 -4.06
CA GLY A 297 -8.07 -19.85 -3.82
C GLY A 297 -8.55 -18.46 -3.40
N ILE A 298 -7.77 -17.75 -2.56
CA ILE A 298 -8.05 -16.34 -2.20
C ILE A 298 -8.01 -15.45 -3.44
N LEU A 299 -6.94 -15.56 -4.24
CA LEU A 299 -6.75 -14.73 -5.44
C LEU A 299 -7.81 -15.03 -6.50
N GLU A 300 -8.18 -16.29 -6.71
CA GLU A 300 -9.22 -16.70 -7.64
C GLU A 300 -10.60 -16.19 -7.24
N SER A 301 -10.96 -16.30 -5.96
CA SER A 301 -12.22 -15.75 -5.43
C SER A 301 -12.28 -14.23 -5.62
N GLY A 302 -11.16 -13.54 -5.31
CA GLY A 302 -11.06 -12.09 -5.51
C GLY A 302 -11.16 -11.68 -6.98
N ARG A 303 -10.47 -12.43 -7.87
CA ARG A 303 -10.57 -12.26 -9.33
C ARG A 303 -12.03 -12.35 -9.79
N ASP A 304 -12.75 -13.38 -9.36
CA ASP A 304 -14.12 -13.62 -9.86
C ASP A 304 -15.04 -12.48 -9.45
N LYS A 305 -14.93 -11.97 -8.22
CA LYS A 305 -15.66 -10.77 -7.76
C LYS A 305 -15.30 -9.54 -8.58
N ALA A 306 -14.01 -9.25 -8.73
CA ALA A 306 -13.53 -8.08 -9.44
C ALA A 306 -13.91 -8.14 -10.93
N ARG A 307 -13.72 -9.30 -11.55
CA ARG A 307 -13.98 -9.48 -12.99
C ARG A 307 -15.46 -9.38 -13.35
N ALA A 308 -16.36 -9.76 -12.44
CA ALA A 308 -17.79 -9.59 -12.65
C ALA A 308 -18.14 -8.11 -12.88
N ILE A 309 -17.56 -7.19 -12.11
CA ILE A 309 -17.76 -5.75 -12.29
C ILE A 309 -16.99 -5.23 -13.51
N ALA A 310 -15.73 -5.65 -13.66
CA ALA A 310 -14.87 -5.21 -14.76
C ALA A 310 -15.52 -5.50 -16.12
N ARG A 311 -16.13 -6.67 -16.32
CA ARG A 311 -16.86 -7.03 -17.55
C ARG A 311 -18.06 -6.13 -17.79
N GLN A 312 -18.84 -5.82 -16.75
CA GLN A 312 -20.00 -4.93 -16.91
C GLN A 312 -19.57 -3.53 -17.35
N VAL A 313 -18.51 -2.99 -16.74
CA VAL A 313 -17.98 -1.68 -17.11
C VAL A 313 -17.38 -1.70 -18.52
N THR A 314 -16.60 -2.72 -18.86
CA THR A 314 -16.00 -2.86 -20.20
C THR A 314 -17.06 -2.96 -21.28
N GLU A 315 -18.10 -3.76 -21.06
CA GLU A 315 -19.23 -3.88 -22.01
C GLU A 315 -19.95 -2.54 -22.18
N ARG A 316 -20.20 -1.84 -21.08
CA ARG A 316 -20.78 -0.49 -21.13
C ARG A 316 -19.94 0.47 -21.95
N VAL A 317 -18.62 0.41 -21.80
CA VAL A 317 -17.67 1.23 -22.55
C VAL A 317 -17.65 0.86 -24.03
N ARG A 318 -17.60 -0.45 -24.36
CA ARG A 318 -17.64 -0.95 -25.73
C ARG A 318 -18.85 -0.44 -26.51
N VAL A 319 -20.03 -0.57 -25.94
CA VAL A 319 -21.27 -0.05 -26.54
C VAL A 319 -21.15 1.45 -26.82
N LYS A 320 -20.55 2.21 -25.91
CA LYS A 320 -20.40 3.67 -26.06
C LYS A 320 -19.44 4.08 -27.16
N VAL A 321 -18.36 3.30 -27.37
CA VAL A 321 -17.37 3.60 -28.43
C VAL A 321 -17.67 2.90 -29.75
N GLY A 322 -18.72 2.06 -29.83
CA GLY A 322 -19.16 1.39 -31.05
C GLY A 322 -18.42 0.07 -31.33
N LEU A 323 -17.95 -0.67 -30.31
CA LEU A 323 -17.30 -1.97 -30.38
C LEU A 323 -18.23 -3.12 -29.96
#